data_6d44ae20863731073db3c66d872a8136
#
_entry.id   6d44ae20863731073db3c66d872a8136
#
_cell.length_a   1.000
_cell.length_b   1.000
_cell.length_c   1.000
_cell.angle_alpha   90.00
_cell.angle_beta   90.00
_cell.angle_gamma   90.00
#
_symmetry.space_group_name_H-M   'P 1'
#
loop_
_entity.id
_entity.type
_entity.pdbx_description
1 polymer ?
#
loop_
_entity_poly.entity_id
_entity_poly.type
_entity_poly.pdbx_seq_one_letter_code
_entity_poly.pdbx_strand_id
1 'polypeptide(L)'
;MNKRMMTKEQAVLVDRINVLCKERGDTYYTLAYKASIPFTTLMHIIRGDTKNPGLFTVMKICDAFEMSLKEFFDTEEFTSIVNEID
;
A
#
# COMPACT_ATOMS: atom_id res chain seq x y z
N MET A 1 -3.73 -15.95 3.31
CA MET A 1 -2.65 -15.20 3.29
C MET A 1 -2.10 -14.86 4.61
N ASN A 2 -0.92 -14.79 4.60
CA ASN A 2 -0.25 -14.89 5.83
C ASN A 2 0.58 -13.69 6.14
N LYS A 3 0.06 -12.83 6.98
CA LYS A 3 0.74 -11.60 7.33
C LYS A 3 1.92 -11.81 8.27
N ARG A 4 2.06 -13.01 8.84
CA ARG A 4 3.15 -13.23 9.81
C ARG A 4 4.53 -13.09 9.18
N MET A 5 4.59 -13.20 7.84
CA MET A 5 5.87 -13.04 7.15
C MET A 5 6.18 -11.60 6.78
N MET A 6 5.26 -10.69 7.02
CA MET A 6 5.46 -9.29 6.69
C MET A 6 6.24 -8.57 7.77
N THR A 7 7.03 -7.57 7.34
CA THR A 7 7.59 -6.61 8.28
C THR A 7 6.48 -5.67 8.72
N LYS A 8 6.75 -4.90 9.78
CA LYS A 8 5.78 -3.89 10.23
C LYS A 8 5.50 -2.88 9.12
N GLU A 9 6.53 -2.48 8.40
CA GLU A 9 6.38 -1.53 7.30
C GLU A 9 5.46 -2.07 6.21
N GLN A 10 5.64 -3.34 5.86
CA GLN A 10 4.77 -3.95 4.86
C GLN A 10 3.32 -4.01 5.35
N ALA A 11 3.12 -4.40 6.60
CA ALA A 11 1.77 -4.54 7.15
C ALA A 11 1.04 -3.20 7.17
N VAL A 12 1.72 -2.13 7.58
CA VAL A 12 1.10 -0.81 7.62
C VAL A 12 0.72 -0.35 6.21
N LEU A 13 1.61 -0.57 5.24
CA LEU A 13 1.33 -0.22 3.86
C LEU A 13 0.10 -0.97 3.33
N VAL A 14 0.04 -2.27 3.56
CA VAL A 14 -1.07 -3.10 3.09
C VAL A 14 -2.37 -2.67 3.76
N ASP A 15 -2.33 -2.42 5.06
CA ASP A 15 -3.53 -1.99 5.78
C ASP A 15 -4.03 -0.65 5.26
N ARG A 16 -3.11 0.28 4.96
CA ARG A 16 -3.51 1.58 4.39
C ARG A 16 -4.21 1.40 3.05
N ILE A 17 -3.63 0.56 2.19
CA ILE A 17 -4.24 0.28 0.89
C ILE A 17 -5.64 -0.33 1.08
N ASN A 18 -5.77 -1.27 2.01
CA ASN A 18 -7.06 -1.92 2.24
C ASN A 18 -8.11 -0.94 2.74
N VAL A 19 -7.75 -0.06 3.65
CA VAL A 19 -8.69 0.95 4.17
C VAL A 19 -9.15 1.85 3.03
N LEU A 20 -8.22 2.31 2.20
CA LEU A 20 -8.56 3.21 1.11
C LEU A 20 -9.40 2.51 0.04
N CYS A 21 -9.10 1.27 -0.27
CA CYS A 21 -9.93 0.50 -1.20
C CYS A 21 -11.35 0.40 -0.68
N LYS A 22 -11.51 0.09 0.60
CA LYS A 22 -12.82 -0.04 1.20
C LYS A 22 -13.58 1.28 1.14
N GLU A 23 -12.90 2.38 1.48
CA GLU A 23 -13.54 3.69 1.49
C GLU A 23 -13.98 4.12 0.10
N ARG A 24 -13.24 3.74 -0.93
CA ARG A 24 -13.52 4.17 -2.29
C ARG A 24 -14.28 3.14 -3.11
N GLY A 25 -14.60 2.00 -2.52
CA GLY A 25 -15.31 0.96 -3.24
C GLY A 25 -14.47 0.27 -4.31
N ASP A 26 -13.15 0.25 -4.14
CA ASP A 26 -12.25 -0.41 -5.08
C ASP A 26 -11.95 -1.84 -4.64
N THR A 27 -11.80 -2.70 -5.64
CA THR A 27 -11.19 -4.00 -5.45
C THR A 27 -9.70 -3.86 -5.76
N TYR A 28 -8.91 -4.89 -5.43
CA TYR A 28 -7.51 -4.89 -5.85
C TYR A 28 -7.38 -4.80 -7.36
N TYR A 29 -8.30 -5.44 -8.06
CA TYR A 29 -8.27 -5.44 -9.51
C TYR A 29 -8.48 -4.03 -10.06
N THR A 30 -9.50 -3.31 -9.56
CA THR A 30 -9.75 -1.95 -10.03
C THR A 30 -8.64 -1.01 -9.60
N LEU A 31 -8.08 -1.22 -8.41
CA LEU A 31 -6.95 -0.39 -7.98
C LEU A 31 -5.75 -0.55 -8.92
N ALA A 32 -5.40 -1.79 -9.24
CA ALA A 32 -4.28 -2.04 -10.15
C ALA A 32 -4.53 -1.38 -11.51
N TYR A 33 -5.76 -1.50 -11.99
CA TYR A 33 -6.12 -0.88 -13.27
C TYR A 33 -5.94 0.64 -13.22
N LYS A 34 -6.48 1.28 -12.18
CA LYS A 34 -6.38 2.74 -12.02
C LYS A 34 -4.93 3.19 -11.81
N ALA A 35 -4.15 2.39 -11.15
CA ALA A 35 -2.74 2.70 -10.90
C ALA A 35 -1.84 2.40 -12.08
N SER A 36 -2.38 1.74 -13.10
CA SER A 36 -1.61 1.34 -14.28
C SER A 36 -0.43 0.45 -13.91
N ILE A 37 -0.68 -0.49 -13.00
CA ILE A 37 0.31 -1.50 -12.63
C ILE A 37 -0.29 -2.87 -12.88
N PRO A 38 0.55 -3.88 -13.16
CA PRO A 38 0.05 -5.23 -13.32
C PRO A 38 -0.65 -5.70 -12.04
N PHE A 39 -1.74 -6.43 -12.20
CA PHE A 39 -2.45 -6.99 -11.06
C PHE A 39 -1.53 -7.84 -10.19
N THR A 40 -0.64 -8.63 -10.81
CA THR A 40 0.29 -9.47 -10.08
C THR A 40 1.25 -8.65 -9.24
N THR A 41 1.68 -7.48 -9.74
CA THR A 41 2.54 -6.59 -8.97
C THR A 41 1.84 -6.14 -7.69
N LEU A 42 0.57 -5.73 -7.81
CA LEU A 42 -0.19 -5.32 -6.64
C LEU A 42 -0.37 -6.49 -5.68
N MET A 43 -0.69 -7.67 -6.19
CA MET A 43 -0.91 -8.83 -5.33
C MET A 43 0.36 -9.24 -4.59
N HIS A 44 1.53 -9.10 -5.21
CA HIS A 44 2.80 -9.36 -4.51
C HIS A 44 2.98 -8.41 -3.33
N ILE A 45 2.59 -7.15 -3.50
CA ILE A 45 2.65 -6.18 -2.40
C ILE A 45 1.68 -6.59 -1.30
N ILE A 46 0.44 -6.87 -1.68
CA ILE A 46 -0.63 -7.19 -0.73
C ILE A 46 -0.30 -8.44 0.09
N ARG A 47 0.33 -9.43 -0.54
CA ARG A 47 0.67 -10.68 0.15
C ARG A 47 1.99 -10.61 0.90
N GLY A 48 2.73 -9.51 0.76
CA GLY A 48 3.99 -9.36 1.46
C GLY A 48 5.17 -10.02 0.76
N ASP A 49 5.01 -10.42 -0.49
CA ASP A 49 6.10 -11.01 -1.26
C ASP A 49 7.14 -9.96 -1.65
N THR A 50 6.67 -8.74 -1.90
CA THR A 50 7.55 -7.62 -2.23
C THR A 50 7.97 -6.95 -0.94
N LYS A 51 9.24 -7.13 -0.57
CA LYS A 51 9.74 -6.62 0.71
C LYS A 51 9.81 -5.10 0.73
N ASN A 52 10.10 -4.50 -0.40
CA ASN A 52 10.32 -3.06 -0.47
C ASN A 52 9.73 -2.54 -1.79
N PRO A 53 8.43 -2.28 -1.83
CA PRO A 53 7.81 -1.76 -3.04
C PRO A 53 8.50 -0.48 -3.49
N GLY A 54 8.71 -0.36 -4.78
CA GLY A 54 9.38 0.81 -5.32
C GLY A 54 8.57 2.08 -5.11
N LEU A 55 9.26 3.18 -4.96
CA LEU A 55 8.61 4.47 -4.73
C LEU A 55 7.64 4.81 -5.86
N PHE A 56 8.04 4.58 -7.09
CA PHE A 56 7.18 4.95 -8.22
C PHE A 56 5.93 4.10 -8.28
N THR A 57 6.01 2.83 -7.85
CA THR A 57 4.83 1.98 -7.75
C THR A 57 3.87 2.54 -6.71
N VAL A 58 4.41 2.95 -5.57
CA VAL A 58 3.58 3.54 -4.50
C VAL A 58 2.95 4.84 -4.99
N MET A 59 3.69 5.65 -5.73
CA MET A 59 3.15 6.89 -6.28
C MET A 59 1.99 6.63 -7.23
N LYS A 60 2.08 5.57 -8.04
CA LYS A 60 0.97 5.21 -8.92
C LYS A 60 -0.26 4.78 -8.13
N ILE A 61 -0.05 4.09 -7.03
CA ILE A 61 -1.15 3.69 -6.15
C ILE A 61 -1.81 4.94 -5.54
N CYS A 62 -1.00 5.88 -5.07
CA CYS A 62 -1.52 7.14 -4.53
C CYS A 62 -2.34 7.88 -5.58
N ASP A 63 -1.82 7.94 -6.81
CA ASP A 63 -2.51 8.61 -7.90
C ASP A 63 -3.86 7.94 -8.18
N ALA A 64 -3.90 6.63 -8.12
CA ALA A 64 -5.16 5.90 -8.33
C ALA A 64 -6.19 6.26 -7.27
N PHE A 65 -5.75 6.54 -6.06
CA PHE A 65 -6.64 7.00 -4.98
C PHE A 65 -6.86 8.52 -5.01
N GLU A 66 -6.26 9.22 -5.97
CA GLU A 66 -6.35 10.67 -6.09
C GLU A 66 -5.84 11.38 -4.83
N MET A 67 -4.74 10.88 -4.30
CA MET A 67 -4.09 11.40 -3.10
C MET A 67 -2.66 11.76 -3.40
N SER A 68 -2.14 12.76 -2.68
CA SER A 68 -0.72 13.03 -2.70
C SER A 68 0.00 11.98 -1.84
N LEU A 69 1.32 11.88 -2.02
CA LEU A 69 2.13 11.05 -1.12
C LEU A 69 1.96 11.51 0.32
N LYS A 70 1.91 12.80 0.53
CA LYS A 70 1.76 13.34 1.88
C LYS A 70 0.46 12.83 2.51
N GLU A 71 -0.65 12.93 1.79
CA GLU A 71 -1.94 12.47 2.30
C GLU A 71 -1.94 10.98 2.58
N PHE A 72 -1.35 10.22 1.66
CA PHE A 72 -1.33 8.77 1.78
C PHE A 72 -0.60 8.33 3.05
N PHE A 73 0.54 8.96 3.34
CA PHE A 73 1.38 8.57 4.47
C PHE A 73 1.08 9.34 5.76
N ASP A 74 0.11 10.24 5.75
CA ASP A 74 -0.20 11.06 6.92
C ASP A 74 -1.16 10.34 7.85
N THR A 75 -0.67 9.30 8.52
CA THR A 75 -1.44 8.55 9.49
C THR A 75 -0.56 8.27 10.70
N GLU A 76 -1.20 8.01 11.84
CA GLU A 76 -0.46 7.66 13.04
C GLU A 76 0.30 6.36 12.88
N GLU A 77 -0.27 5.43 12.14
CA GLU A 77 0.38 4.13 11.94
C GLU A 77 1.72 4.29 11.24
N PHE A 78 1.77 5.13 10.18
CA PHE A 78 3.04 5.38 9.51
C PHE A 78 4.01 6.14 10.41
N THR A 79 3.51 7.12 11.17
CA THR A 79 4.36 7.89 12.08
C THR A 79 4.98 6.99 13.13
N SER A 80 4.18 6.08 13.70
CA SER A 80 4.68 5.14 14.69
C SER A 80 5.76 4.23 14.13
N ILE A 81 5.57 3.75 12.90
CA ILE A 81 6.55 2.88 12.25
C ILE A 81 7.87 3.61 12.08
N VAL A 82 7.84 4.86 11.62
CA VAL A 82 9.07 5.63 11.43
C VAL A 82 9.83 5.76 12.74
N ASN A 83 9.10 5.95 13.84
CA ASN A 83 9.74 6.08 15.15
C ASN A 83 10.35 4.78 15.63
N GLU A 84 9.95 3.64 15.08
CA GLU A 84 10.47 2.33 15.48
C GLU A 84 11.58 1.82 14.57
N ILE A 85 11.82 2.48 13.46
CA ILE A 85 12.87 2.07 12.52
C ILE A 85 14.19 2.64 12.99
N ASP A 86 15.18 1.79 13.11
CA ASP A 86 16.52 2.21 13.55
C ASP A 86 17.43 2.52 12.37
#